data_1f7e16f525e9a80053e4e35c01ca7e7b
#
_entry.id   1f7e16f525e9a80053e4e35c01ca7e7b
#
_cell.length_a   1.000
_cell.length_b   1.000
_cell.length_c   1.000
_cell.angle_alpha   90.00
_cell.angle_beta   90.00
_cell.angle_gamma   90.00
#
_symmetry.space_group_name_H-M   'P 1'
#
loop_
_entity.id
_entity.type
_entity.pdbx_description
1 polymer ?
#
loop_
_entity_poly.entity_id
_entity_poly.type
_entity_poly.pdbx_seq_one_letter_code
_entity_poly.pdbx_strand_id
1 'polypeptide(L)'
;MSWVLTIYICSVATGECIQPKLEDWGFEKNYKTHYGCVRAGLGNSFELLFDGKTFSANIIEKFELYPKFSCLKEQETKKDA
;
A
#
# COMPACT_ATOMS: atom_id res chain seq x y z
N MET A 1 14.15 -13.63 -6.86
CA MET A 1 13.11 -13.41 -5.86
C MET A 1 12.69 -11.97 -5.86
N SER A 2 11.45 -11.72 -5.54
CA SER A 2 10.96 -10.37 -5.53
C SER A 2 10.18 -10.11 -4.24
N TRP A 3 9.98 -8.83 -3.97
CA TRP A 3 9.20 -8.38 -2.82
C TRP A 3 7.91 -7.81 -3.34
N VAL A 4 6.80 -8.20 -2.74
CA VAL A 4 5.48 -7.76 -3.16
C VAL A 4 5.00 -6.67 -2.21
N LEU A 5 4.65 -5.53 -2.78
CA LEU A 5 4.15 -4.39 -2.02
C LEU A 5 2.63 -4.42 -1.99
N THR A 6 2.08 -4.30 -0.79
CA THR A 6 0.63 -4.17 -0.61
C THR A 6 0.39 -2.93 0.23
N ILE A 7 -0.54 -2.10 -0.21
CA ILE A 7 -0.87 -0.86 0.49
C ILE A 7 -2.31 -0.93 0.95
N TYR A 8 -2.55 -0.47 2.17
CA TYR A 8 -3.89 -0.42 2.76
C TYR A 8 -4.17 0.99 3.22
N ILE A 9 -5.42 1.39 3.10
CA ILE A 9 -5.91 2.62 3.73
C ILE A 9 -6.88 2.19 4.82
N CYS A 10 -6.54 2.50 6.05
CA CYS A 10 -7.29 2.03 7.20
C CYS A 10 -7.97 3.19 7.92
N SER A 11 -9.07 2.90 8.58
CA SER A 11 -9.84 3.88 9.32
C SER A 11 -9.81 3.53 10.80
N VAL A 12 -9.35 4.47 11.62
CA VAL A 12 -9.41 4.28 13.06
C VAL A 12 -10.86 4.33 13.53
N ALA A 13 -11.67 5.16 12.87
CA ALA A 13 -13.06 5.36 13.29
C ALA A 13 -13.89 4.09 13.12
N THR A 14 -13.68 3.35 12.02
CA THR A 14 -14.48 2.16 11.74
C THR A 14 -13.75 0.87 12.02
N GLY A 15 -12.43 0.93 12.09
CA GLY A 15 -11.61 -0.27 12.27
C GLY A 15 -11.43 -1.07 11.00
N GLU A 16 -11.83 -0.54 9.86
CA GLU A 16 -11.76 -1.25 8.59
C GLU A 16 -10.64 -0.73 7.72
N CYS A 17 -10.16 -1.58 6.84
CA CYS A 17 -9.12 -1.23 5.88
C CYS A 17 -9.56 -1.60 4.49
N ILE A 18 -9.17 -0.77 3.51
CA ILE A 18 -9.37 -1.10 2.11
C ILE A 18 -8.00 -1.29 1.47
N GLN A 19 -7.97 -2.08 0.42
CA GLN A 19 -6.74 -2.37 -0.29
C GLN A 19 -6.86 -1.87 -1.73
N PRO A 20 -6.39 -0.64 -1.99
CA PRO A 20 -6.44 -0.15 -3.37
C PRO A 20 -5.54 -0.97 -4.27
N LYS A 21 -5.95 -1.10 -5.52
CA LYS A 21 -5.15 -1.83 -6.51
C LYS A 21 -4.08 -0.90 -7.02
N LEU A 22 -2.83 -1.29 -6.83
CA LEU A 22 -1.71 -0.45 -7.23
C LEU A 22 -1.65 -0.25 -8.73
N GLU A 23 -2.12 -1.24 -9.49
CA GLU A 23 -2.13 -1.12 -10.95
C GLU A 23 -2.99 0.05 -11.43
N ASP A 24 -4.09 0.29 -10.73
CA ASP A 24 -4.99 1.37 -11.12
C ASP A 24 -4.35 2.73 -10.92
N TRP A 25 -3.30 2.81 -10.10
CA TRP A 25 -2.58 4.04 -9.81
C TRP A 25 -1.29 4.15 -10.59
N GLY A 26 -0.95 3.12 -11.36
CA GLY A 26 0.30 3.10 -12.07
C GLY A 26 1.51 2.81 -11.20
N PHE A 27 1.30 2.28 -10.03
CA PHE A 27 2.39 1.93 -9.12
C PHE A 27 2.83 0.50 -9.36
N GLU A 28 4.12 0.26 -9.20
CA GLU A 28 4.66 -1.09 -9.25
C GLU A 28 4.42 -1.79 -7.93
N LYS A 29 4.17 -3.08 -8.01
CA LYS A 29 3.98 -3.86 -6.79
C LYS A 29 5.08 -4.89 -6.56
N ASN A 30 5.96 -5.10 -7.53
CA ASN A 30 7.06 -6.05 -7.41
C ASN A 30 8.38 -5.32 -7.39
N TYR A 31 9.23 -5.64 -6.44
CA TYR A 31 10.51 -4.98 -6.27
C TYR A 31 11.59 -6.01 -6.04
N LYS A 32 12.79 -5.72 -6.48
CA LYS A 32 13.90 -6.66 -6.39
C LYS A 32 14.51 -6.70 -5.00
N THR A 33 14.38 -5.61 -4.25
CA THR A 33 14.99 -5.52 -2.94
C THR A 33 13.97 -5.10 -1.91
N HIS A 34 14.21 -5.50 -0.68
CA HIS A 34 13.38 -5.07 0.43
C HIS A 34 13.42 -3.54 0.59
N TYR A 35 14.62 -2.98 0.44
CA TYR A 35 14.79 -1.55 0.55
C TYR A 35 13.94 -0.81 -0.47
N GLY A 36 13.96 -1.27 -1.72
CA GLY A 36 13.16 -0.65 -2.76
C GLY A 36 11.68 -0.75 -2.48
N CYS A 37 11.24 -1.90 -1.96
CA CYS A 37 9.84 -2.10 -1.64
C CYS A 37 9.39 -1.16 -0.51
N VAL A 38 10.18 -1.06 0.55
CA VAL A 38 9.83 -0.19 1.67
C VAL A 38 9.81 1.27 1.25
N ARG A 39 10.80 1.67 0.48
CA ARG A 39 10.86 3.05 0.01
C ARG A 39 9.65 3.38 -0.85
N ALA A 40 9.29 2.48 -1.75
CA ALA A 40 8.12 2.68 -2.59
C ALA A 40 6.84 2.66 -1.76
N GLY A 41 6.78 1.78 -0.76
CA GLY A 41 5.61 1.69 0.10
C GLY A 41 5.34 2.98 0.83
N LEU A 42 6.39 3.59 1.38
CA LEU A 42 6.24 4.86 2.07
C LEU A 42 5.83 5.97 1.11
N GLY A 43 6.52 6.07 -0.03
CA GLY A 43 6.23 7.12 -0.99
C GLY A 43 4.88 6.98 -1.64
N ASN A 44 4.55 5.76 -2.08
CA ASN A 44 3.29 5.52 -2.78
C ASN A 44 2.10 5.63 -1.85
N SER A 45 2.22 5.14 -0.63
CA SER A 45 1.11 5.25 0.31
C SER A 45 0.86 6.70 0.70
N PHE A 46 1.92 7.49 0.84
CA PHE A 46 1.77 8.91 1.09
C PHE A 46 1.05 9.59 -0.07
N GLU A 47 1.49 9.30 -1.28
CA GLU A 47 0.89 9.90 -2.47
C GLU A 47 -0.56 9.49 -2.64
N LEU A 48 -0.84 8.22 -2.39
CA LEU A 48 -2.19 7.69 -2.51
C LEU A 48 -3.16 8.40 -1.57
N LEU A 49 -2.72 8.66 -0.35
CA LEU A 49 -3.58 9.23 0.67
C LEU A 49 -3.64 10.75 0.59
N PHE A 50 -2.55 11.39 0.20
CA PHE A 50 -2.45 12.84 0.29
C PHE A 50 -2.32 13.53 -1.06
N ASP A 51 -2.77 12.88 -2.14
CA ASP A 51 -2.70 13.51 -3.45
C ASP A 51 -3.77 14.59 -3.65
N GLY A 52 -4.74 14.64 -2.75
CA GLY A 52 -5.81 15.61 -2.82
C GLY A 52 -6.89 15.29 -3.83
N LYS A 53 -6.77 14.17 -4.54
CA LYS A 53 -7.73 13.81 -5.57
C LYS A 53 -8.68 12.71 -5.13
N THR A 54 -8.14 11.67 -4.51
CA THR A 54 -8.94 10.52 -4.11
C THR A 54 -9.54 10.72 -2.74
N PHE A 55 -8.75 11.25 -1.82
CA PHE A 55 -9.20 11.48 -0.45
C PHE A 55 -8.99 12.96 -0.13
N SER A 56 -10.08 13.63 0.24
CA SER A 56 -9.95 15.00 0.68
C SER A 56 -9.53 15.03 2.14
N ALA A 57 -9.01 16.17 2.56
CA ALA A 57 -8.62 16.34 3.96
C ALA A 57 -9.79 16.10 4.90
N ASN A 58 -10.99 16.50 4.48
CA ASN A 58 -12.19 16.32 5.30
C ASN A 58 -12.51 14.85 5.50
N ILE A 59 -12.36 14.06 4.45
CA ILE A 59 -12.64 12.63 4.54
C ILE A 59 -11.60 11.94 5.40
N ILE A 60 -10.33 12.31 5.22
CA ILE A 60 -9.26 11.74 6.02
C ILE A 60 -9.49 12.03 7.49
N GLU A 61 -9.90 13.24 7.80
CA GLU A 61 -10.15 13.62 9.18
C GLU A 61 -11.39 12.93 9.75
N LYS A 62 -12.44 12.87 8.94
CA LYS A 62 -13.71 12.33 9.40
C LYS A 62 -13.61 10.84 9.75
N PHE A 63 -12.94 10.08 8.90
CA PHE A 63 -12.79 8.64 9.11
C PHE A 63 -11.48 8.28 9.76
N GLU A 64 -10.65 9.26 10.05
CA GLU A 64 -9.33 9.07 10.67
C GLU A 64 -8.54 8.04 9.89
N LEU A 65 -8.34 8.34 8.60
CA LEU A 65 -7.66 7.44 7.69
C LEU A 65 -6.15 7.53 7.87
N TYR A 66 -5.50 6.39 7.71
CA TYR A 66 -4.05 6.34 7.73
C TYR A 66 -3.57 5.26 6.78
N PRO A 67 -2.36 5.42 6.24
CA PRO A 67 -1.83 4.42 5.31
C PRO A 67 -1.10 3.32 6.05
N LYS A 68 -1.14 2.14 5.47
CA LYS A 68 -0.42 1.00 5.99
C LYS A 68 0.07 0.20 4.79
N PHE A 69 1.27 -0.33 4.86
CA PHE A 69 1.78 -1.13 3.77
C PHE A 69 2.59 -2.28 4.31
N SER A 70 2.77 -3.29 3.48
CA SER A 70 3.61 -4.41 3.83
C SER A 70 4.44 -4.82 2.63
N CYS A 71 5.64 -5.29 2.89
CA CYS A 71 6.54 -5.82 1.90
C CYS A 71 6.79 -7.26 2.24
N LEU A 72 6.26 -8.16 1.45
CA LEU A 72 6.39 -9.59 1.68
C LEU A 72 7.26 -10.20 0.61
N LYS A 73 8.17 -11.05 1.02
CA LYS A 73 9.05 -11.73 0.10
C LYS A 73 8.24 -12.76 -0.65
N GLU A 74 8.29 -12.69 -1.97
CA GLU A 74 7.59 -13.62 -2.82
C GLU A 74 8.36 -14.93 -2.80
N GLN A 75 7.69 -16.00 -2.39
CA GLN A 75 8.32 -17.31 -2.35
C GLN A 75 7.98 -18.06 -3.61
N GLU A 76 8.94 -18.81 -4.12
CA GLU A 76 8.67 -19.74 -5.19
C GLU A 76 8.09 -20.97 -4.58
N THR A 77 6.96 -21.17 -4.90
CA THR A 77 6.33 -22.33 -4.33
C THR A 77 6.86 -23.58 -4.98
N LYS A 78 6.97 -23.43 -5.26
CA LYS A 78 6.92 -24.14 -5.45
C LYS A 78 6.95 -25.13 -5.11
N LYS A 79 6.99 -25.27 -5.25
CA LYS A 79 6.93 -25.85 -4.87
C LYS A 79 6.81 -26.62 -4.50
N ASP A 80 6.87 -26.91 -4.50
CA ASP A 80 6.69 -27.48 -3.96
C ASP A 80 6.46 -28.14 -3.93
N ALA A 81 6.63 -28.51 -4.00
CA ALA A 81 6.28 -28.96 -3.82
C ALA A 81 6.13 -29.15 -3.81
#